data_817221d4f271cb7beb43b162f28460ea
#
_entry.id   817221d4f271cb7beb43b162f28460ea
#
_cell.length_a   1.000
_cell.length_b   1.000
_cell.length_c   1.000
_cell.angle_alpha   90.00
_cell.angle_beta   90.00
_cell.angle_gamma   90.00
#
_symmetry.space_group_name_H-M   'P 1'
#
loop_
_entity.id
_entity.type
_entity.pdbx_description
1 polymer ?
#
loop_
_entity_poly.entity_id
_entity_poly.type
_entity_poly.pdbx_seq_one_letter_code
_entity_poly.pdbx_strand_id
1 'polypeptide(L)'
;MEYIKQSTSTVEAVKYDGNLMLLMQFVKKMVEDEKSITYDEKEFSIEDSVTKEDIKFKVVSLRCFHKKWQVLVIPYSYYLVFSQNKFKVIDPEKFESEWEKVE
;
A
#
# COMPACT_ATOMS: atom_id res chain seq x y z
N MET A 1 -1.48 -11.32 0.59
CA MET A 1 -2.81 -11.78 0.16
C MET A 1 -2.92 -11.69 -1.35
N GLU A 2 -3.55 -12.67 -1.93
CA GLU A 2 -3.71 -12.71 -3.38
C GLU A 2 -5.05 -12.12 -3.80
N TYR A 3 -5.05 -11.31 -4.85
CA TYR A 3 -6.26 -10.72 -5.41
C TYR A 3 -6.36 -11.06 -6.89
N ILE A 4 -7.59 -11.25 -7.36
CA ILE A 4 -7.87 -11.57 -8.76
C ILE A 4 -8.69 -10.46 -9.40
N LYS A 5 -8.24 -10.00 -10.56
CA LYS A 5 -8.97 -9.04 -11.37
C LYS A 5 -10.09 -9.77 -12.11
N GLN A 6 -11.22 -9.10 -12.32
CA GLN A 6 -12.38 -9.67 -12.99
C GLN A 6 -12.05 -10.30 -14.35
N SER A 7 -10.94 -9.93 -14.95
CA SER A 7 -10.48 -10.44 -16.24
C SER A 7 -9.43 -11.55 -16.15
N THR A 8 -9.32 -12.27 -15.04
CA THR A 8 -8.45 -13.46 -14.83
C THR A 8 -7.01 -13.21 -14.39
N SER A 9 -6.53 -11.97 -14.33
CA SER A 9 -5.19 -11.69 -13.79
C SER A 9 -5.19 -11.77 -12.26
N THR A 10 -4.11 -12.28 -11.66
CA THR A 10 -3.95 -12.29 -10.21
C THR A 10 -2.77 -11.41 -9.81
N VAL A 11 -2.86 -10.79 -8.64
CA VAL A 11 -1.77 -10.00 -8.05
C VAL A 11 -1.70 -10.25 -6.56
N GLU A 12 -0.54 -9.99 -5.97
CA GLU A 12 -0.37 -9.93 -4.53
C GLU A 12 -0.61 -8.49 -4.08
N ALA A 13 -1.38 -8.33 -3.02
CA ALA A 13 -1.70 -7.00 -2.50
C ALA A 13 -1.96 -7.01 -1.01
N VAL A 14 -1.78 -5.85 -0.40
CA VAL A 14 -2.12 -5.62 1.01
C VAL A 14 -2.73 -4.23 1.15
N LYS A 15 -3.75 -4.12 1.99
CA LYS A 15 -4.35 -2.82 2.31
C LYS A 15 -3.62 -2.23 3.53
N TYR A 16 -3.22 -0.97 3.44
CA TYR A 16 -2.67 -0.28 4.59
C TYR A 16 -3.82 0.24 5.46
N ASP A 17 -4.08 -0.46 6.55
CA ASP A 17 -5.17 -0.15 7.48
C ASP A 17 -4.68 0.46 8.78
N GLY A 18 -3.48 1.00 8.79
CA GLY A 18 -2.82 1.52 9.98
C GLY A 18 -1.87 0.52 10.63
N ASN A 19 -1.85 -0.73 10.17
CA ASN A 19 -0.93 -1.75 10.69
C ASN A 19 0.35 -1.77 9.87
N LEU A 20 1.33 -0.99 10.30
CA LEU A 20 2.62 -0.87 9.63
C LEU A 20 3.36 -2.21 9.56
N MET A 21 3.22 -3.04 10.59
CA MET A 21 3.90 -4.33 10.64
C MET A 21 3.45 -5.25 9.50
N LEU A 22 2.15 -5.33 9.25
CA LEU A 22 1.63 -6.15 8.15
C LEU A 22 2.10 -5.63 6.79
N LEU A 23 2.11 -4.30 6.64
CA LEU A 23 2.59 -3.68 5.40
C LEU A 23 4.06 -4.04 5.17
N MET A 24 4.90 -3.92 6.19
CA MET A 24 6.32 -4.22 6.07
C MET A 24 6.59 -5.72 5.86
N GLN A 25 5.81 -6.59 6.46
CA GLN A 25 5.91 -8.04 6.22
C GLN A 25 5.65 -8.36 4.75
N PHE A 26 4.65 -7.72 4.16
CA PHE A 26 4.35 -7.88 2.75
C PHE A 26 5.51 -7.42 1.87
N VAL A 27 6.06 -6.24 2.15
CA VAL A 27 7.19 -5.70 1.38
C VAL A 27 8.40 -6.62 1.48
N LYS A 28 8.74 -7.08 2.68
CA LYS A 28 9.86 -8.00 2.89
C LYS A 28 9.72 -9.31 2.13
N LYS A 29 8.49 -9.80 2.01
CA LYS A 29 8.20 -11.02 1.28
C LYS A 29 8.43 -10.87 -0.22
N MET A 30 8.16 -9.68 -0.75
CA MET A 30 8.19 -9.43 -2.19
C MET A 30 9.55 -8.99 -2.73
N VAL A 31 10.33 -8.24 -1.95
CA VAL A 31 11.61 -7.70 -2.44
C VAL A 31 12.74 -8.70 -2.32
N GLU A 32 13.69 -8.63 -3.24
CA GLU A 32 14.90 -9.46 -3.19
C GLU A 32 15.86 -9.02 -2.10
N ASP A 33 16.01 -7.73 -1.91
CA ASP A 33 16.93 -7.16 -0.94
C ASP A 33 16.17 -6.52 0.22
N GLU A 34 15.90 -7.32 1.24
CA GLU A 34 15.22 -6.87 2.44
C GLU A 34 15.95 -5.72 3.14
N LYS A 35 17.28 -5.70 3.04
CA LYS A 35 18.09 -4.66 3.69
C LYS A 35 17.95 -3.30 3.00
N SER A 36 17.45 -3.27 1.77
CA SER A 36 17.25 -2.03 1.05
C SER A 36 16.04 -1.25 1.55
N ILE A 37 15.15 -1.90 2.30
CA ILE A 37 13.87 -1.31 2.70
C ILE A 37 14.09 -0.22 3.74
N THR A 38 13.64 0.99 3.43
CA THR A 38 13.54 2.09 4.40
C THR A 38 12.12 2.62 4.36
N TYR A 39 11.60 3.00 5.51
CA TYR A 39 10.23 3.48 5.60
C TYR A 39 10.08 4.48 6.73
N ASP A 40 9.03 5.31 6.62
CA ASP A 40 8.68 6.29 7.62
C ASP A 40 7.16 6.44 7.62
N GLU A 41 6.55 6.35 8.80
CA GLU A 41 5.11 6.54 8.98
C GLU A 41 4.88 7.90 9.60
N LYS A 42 4.07 8.73 8.94
CA LYS A 42 3.73 10.07 9.42
C LYS A 42 2.23 10.19 9.59
N GLU A 43 1.83 10.94 10.61
CA GLU A 43 0.44 11.28 10.85
C GLU A 43 0.21 12.72 10.45
N PHE A 44 -0.83 12.95 9.65
CA PHE A 44 -1.24 14.29 9.24
C PHE A 44 -2.60 14.61 9.84
N SER A 45 -2.85 15.88 10.05
CA SER A 45 -4.12 16.38 10.56
C SER A 45 -4.62 17.46 9.61
N ILE A 46 -5.87 17.32 9.17
CA ILE A 46 -6.55 18.31 8.32
C ILE A 46 -7.84 18.74 9.01
N GLU A 47 -8.07 20.04 9.07
CA GLU A 47 -9.33 20.57 9.61
C GLU A 47 -10.43 20.46 8.56
N ASP A 48 -11.55 19.83 8.91
CA ASP A 48 -12.73 19.78 8.06
C ASP A 48 -13.39 21.16 8.07
N SER A 49 -13.55 21.77 6.91
CA SER A 49 -14.11 23.11 6.79
C SER A 49 -15.60 23.20 7.14
N VAL A 50 -16.30 22.07 7.12
CA VAL A 50 -17.74 22.02 7.43
C VAL A 50 -17.98 21.75 8.89
N THR A 51 -17.35 20.70 9.46
CA THR A 51 -17.56 20.29 10.85
C THR A 51 -16.62 20.95 11.83
N LYS A 52 -15.53 21.55 11.35
CA LYS A 52 -14.44 22.12 12.15
C LYS A 52 -13.70 21.09 13.01
N GLU A 53 -13.85 19.82 12.69
CA GLU A 53 -13.14 18.75 13.37
C GLU A 53 -11.83 18.44 12.66
N ASP A 54 -10.82 18.02 13.43
CA ASP A 54 -9.54 17.56 12.87
C ASP A 54 -9.69 16.14 12.38
N ILE A 55 -9.35 15.93 11.12
CA ILE A 55 -9.29 14.60 10.52
C ILE A 55 -7.82 14.17 10.52
N LYS A 56 -7.54 13.05 11.19
CA LYS A 56 -6.19 12.50 11.26
C LYS A 56 -6.07 11.32 10.31
N PHE A 57 -4.96 11.26 9.60
CA PHE A 57 -4.67 10.12 8.74
C PHE A 57 -3.17 9.83 8.71
N LYS A 58 -2.84 8.58 8.45
CA LYS A 58 -1.46 8.12 8.41
C LYS A 58 -1.02 7.90 6.96
N VAL A 59 0.26 8.18 6.71
CA VAL A 59 0.88 7.97 5.40
C VAL A 59 2.23 7.31 5.63
N VAL A 60 2.52 6.28 4.86
CA VAL A 60 3.81 5.61 4.88
C VAL A 60 4.61 6.00 3.65
N SER A 61 5.84 6.46 3.85
CA SER A 61 6.81 6.64 2.79
C SER A 61 7.72 5.42 2.79
N LEU A 62 7.85 4.78 1.65
CA LEU A 62 8.60 3.54 1.52
C LEU A 62 9.60 3.66 0.38
N ARG A 63 10.83 3.21 0.64
CA ARG A 63 11.85 3.09 -0.40
C ARG A 63 12.43 1.69 -0.32
N CYS A 64 12.52 1.01 -1.46
CA CYS A 64 13.07 -0.33 -1.53
C CYS A 64 13.67 -0.61 -2.89
N PHE A 65 14.50 -1.65 -2.96
CA PHE A 65 15.11 -2.11 -4.21
C PHE A 65 14.62 -3.51 -4.53
N HIS A 66 13.99 -3.64 -5.69
CA HIS A 66 13.66 -4.94 -6.29
C HIS A 66 13.77 -4.77 -7.78
N LYS A 67 14.85 -5.29 -8.38
CA LYS A 67 15.23 -5.04 -9.78
C LYS A 67 15.61 -3.59 -10.05
N LYS A 68 14.96 -2.64 -9.39
CA LYS A 68 15.24 -1.21 -9.45
C LYS A 68 14.78 -0.55 -8.16
N TRP A 69 15.23 0.68 -7.94
CA TRP A 69 14.77 1.47 -6.79
C TRP A 69 13.35 1.99 -7.03
N GLN A 70 12.53 1.91 -6.00
CA GLN A 70 11.20 2.52 -5.99
C GLN A 70 11.01 3.35 -4.74
N VAL A 71 10.34 4.48 -4.89
CA VAL A 71 9.91 5.33 -3.79
C VAL A 71 8.39 5.42 -3.87
N LEU A 72 7.71 5.06 -2.79
CA LEU A 72 6.26 4.95 -2.76
C LEU A 72 5.70 5.73 -1.58
N VAL A 73 4.53 6.33 -1.79
CA VAL A 73 3.76 6.97 -0.72
C VAL A 73 2.44 6.24 -0.61
N ILE A 74 2.17 5.68 0.56
CA ILE A 74 1.01 4.83 0.79
C ILE A 74 0.11 5.48 1.84
N PRO A 75 -0.96 6.17 1.42
CA PRO A 75 -1.92 6.75 2.35
C PRO A 75 -2.75 5.68 3.04
N TYR A 76 -3.31 6.02 4.20
CA TYR A 76 -4.23 5.14 4.91
C TYR A 76 -5.35 4.67 3.99
N SER A 77 -5.70 3.41 4.08
CA SER A 77 -6.71 2.69 3.31
C SER A 77 -6.33 2.33 1.88
N TYR A 78 -5.22 2.84 1.37
CA TYR A 78 -4.78 2.49 0.01
C TYR A 78 -4.16 1.10 -0.02
N TYR A 79 -4.17 0.51 -1.21
CA TYR A 79 -3.59 -0.82 -1.43
C TYR A 79 -2.20 -0.70 -2.01
N LEU A 80 -1.29 -1.51 -1.46
CA LEU A 80 0.03 -1.72 -2.05
C LEU A 80 -0.03 -3.02 -2.84
N VAL A 81 0.19 -2.95 -4.13
CA VAL A 81 0.08 -4.07 -5.06
C VAL A 81 1.46 -4.39 -5.62
N PHE A 82 1.81 -5.67 -5.65
CA PHE A 82 3.04 -6.13 -6.28
C PHE A 82 2.70 -6.96 -7.52
N SER A 83 3.19 -6.52 -8.67
CA SER A 83 2.92 -7.15 -9.95
C SER A 83 4.05 -6.81 -10.92
N GLN A 84 4.47 -7.78 -11.73
CA GLN A 84 5.51 -7.58 -12.74
C GLN A 84 6.81 -6.99 -12.14
N ASN A 85 7.22 -7.52 -10.99
CA ASN A 85 8.43 -7.13 -10.27
C ASN A 85 8.47 -5.66 -9.80
N LYS A 86 7.30 -5.06 -9.59
CA LYS A 86 7.24 -3.69 -9.08
C LYS A 86 6.01 -3.49 -8.20
N PHE A 87 6.09 -2.45 -7.37
CA PHE A 87 4.98 -2.05 -6.51
C PHE A 87 4.18 -0.92 -7.15
N LYS A 88 2.88 -0.91 -6.87
CA LYS A 88 1.97 0.19 -7.20
C LYS A 88 1.11 0.49 -6.00
N VAL A 89 0.73 1.75 -5.85
CA VAL A 89 -0.22 2.20 -4.82
C VAL A 89 -1.53 2.52 -5.54
N ILE A 90 -2.61 1.86 -5.12
CA ILE A 90 -3.91 2.00 -5.79
C ILE A 90 -4.96 2.48 -4.79
N ASP A 91 -5.77 3.43 -5.23
CA ASP A 91 -6.90 3.97 -4.48
C ASP A 91 -7.84 2.83 -4.06
N PRO A 92 -8.38 2.85 -2.81
CA PRO A 92 -9.22 1.76 -2.34
C PRO A 92 -10.49 1.56 -3.16
N GLU A 93 -11.15 2.63 -3.59
CA GLU A 93 -12.37 2.49 -4.39
C GLU A 93 -12.08 1.85 -5.74
N LYS A 94 -11.00 2.28 -6.38
CA LYS A 94 -10.59 1.71 -7.67
C LYS A 94 -10.20 0.25 -7.53
N PHE A 95 -9.41 -0.07 -6.51
CA PHE A 95 -8.95 -1.45 -6.30
C PHE A 95 -10.13 -2.37 -6.01
N GLU A 96 -11.00 -1.98 -5.09
CA GLU A 96 -12.14 -2.81 -4.66
C GLU A 96 -13.17 -2.99 -5.76
N SER A 97 -13.24 -2.08 -6.73
CA SER A 97 -14.14 -2.22 -7.88
C SER A 97 -13.60 -3.15 -8.96
N GLU A 98 -12.28 -3.34 -9.03
CA GLU A 98 -11.63 -4.14 -10.08
C GLU A 98 -11.13 -5.50 -9.62
N TRP A 99 -10.89 -5.67 -8.31
CA TRP A 99 -10.23 -6.85 -7.77
C TRP A 99 -11.05 -7.49 -6.68
N GLU A 100 -10.98 -8.82 -6.59
CA GLU A 100 -11.59 -9.60 -5.53
C GLU A 100 -10.52 -10.41 -4.81
N LYS A 101 -10.67 -10.54 -3.49
CA LYS A 101 -9.76 -11.35 -2.68
C LYS A 101 -9.98 -12.82 -2.99
N VAL A 102 -8.90 -13.53 -3.25
CA VAL A 102 -8.92 -14.98 -3.45
C VAL A 102 -8.84 -15.65 -2.08
N GLU A 103 -9.81 -16.50 -1.79
CA GLU A 103 -9.86 -17.27 -0.55
C GLU A 103 -9.34 -18.68 -0.73
#